data_6ee95bf85cf3541f179b1f912448d40f
#
_entry.id   6ee95bf85cf3541f179b1f912448d40f
#
_cell.length_a   1.000
_cell.length_b   1.000
_cell.length_c   1.000
_cell.angle_alpha   90.00
_cell.angle_beta   90.00
_cell.angle_gamma   90.00
#
_symmetry.space_group_name_H-M   'P 1'
#
loop_
_entity.id
_entity.type
_entity.pdbx_description
1 polymer ?
#
loop_
_entity_poly.entity_id
_entity_poly.type
_entity_poly.pdbx_seq_one_letter_code
_entity_poly.pdbx_strand_id
1 'polypeptide(L)'
;MSMIRSLALAAAGLVAAGSAAAQAKWDLATAYPATNFHTENIAQFAADVDKASGGKLKITVHANASLFKAPEIKRAVQGGQAQAGEILLVNFQNEWQIFGADAIADPEDAP
;
A
#
# COMPACT_ATOMS: atom_id res chain seq x y z
N MET A 1 31.64 43.03 51.75
CA MET A 1 30.32 42.69 51.19
C MET A 1 30.48 42.47 49.71
N SER A 2 30.59 41.26 49.31
CA SER A 2 30.80 40.92 47.93
C SER A 2 29.64 40.01 47.51
N MET A 3 28.69 40.56 46.76
CA MET A 3 27.61 39.83 46.18
C MET A 3 28.09 39.21 44.88
N ILE A 4 28.41 37.94 44.93
CA ILE A 4 28.73 37.17 43.75
C ILE A 4 27.40 36.80 43.08
N ARG A 5 27.15 37.48 41.97
CA ARG A 5 26.04 37.12 41.09
C ARG A 5 26.43 35.90 40.24
N SER A 6 25.98 34.75 40.66
CA SER A 6 26.09 33.55 39.87
C SER A 6 25.12 33.67 38.69
N LEU A 7 25.66 33.94 37.51
CA LEU A 7 24.90 33.84 36.27
C LEU A 7 24.80 32.35 35.87
N ALA A 8 23.69 31.75 36.20
CA ALA A 8 23.39 30.41 35.71
C ALA A 8 23.00 30.52 34.23
N LEU A 9 23.89 30.13 33.34
CA LEU A 9 23.59 29.94 31.92
C LEU A 9 22.73 28.67 31.80
N ALA A 10 21.43 28.84 31.71
CA ALA A 10 20.55 27.79 31.30
C ALA A 10 20.73 27.57 29.78
N ALA A 11 21.56 26.62 29.42
CA ALA A 11 21.60 26.09 28.06
C ALA A 11 20.29 25.37 27.78
N ALA A 12 19.34 26.06 27.18
CA ALA A 12 18.16 25.45 26.63
C ALA A 12 18.59 24.58 25.42
N GLY A 13 18.82 23.31 25.69
CA GLY A 13 18.97 22.33 24.62
C GLY A 13 17.65 22.23 23.87
N LEU A 14 17.58 22.86 22.68
CA LEU A 14 16.53 22.60 21.73
C LEU A 14 16.70 21.14 21.26
N VAL A 15 16.01 20.24 21.92
CA VAL A 15 15.79 18.91 21.36
C VAL A 15 14.85 19.12 20.18
N ALA A 16 15.43 19.23 19.00
CA ALA A 16 14.67 19.07 17.77
C ALA A 16 14.11 17.64 17.78
N ALA A 17 12.93 17.49 18.35
CA ALA A 17 12.12 16.30 18.14
C ALA A 17 11.77 16.30 16.65
N GLY A 18 12.65 15.69 15.85
CA GLY A 18 12.33 15.35 14.49
C GLY A 18 11.05 14.55 14.55
N SER A 19 9.98 15.10 14.00
CA SER A 19 8.73 14.38 13.84
C SER A 19 9.06 13.13 13.02
N ALA A 20 9.25 11.99 13.68
CA ALA A 20 9.25 10.72 13.03
C ALA A 20 7.86 10.63 12.39
N ALA A 21 7.78 10.86 11.09
CA ALA A 21 6.53 10.71 10.36
C ALA A 21 6.02 9.31 10.66
N ALA A 22 4.81 9.22 11.23
CA ALA A 22 4.22 7.93 11.57
C ALA A 22 4.17 7.07 10.30
N GLN A 23 4.60 5.81 10.40
CA GLN A 23 4.55 4.86 9.31
C GLN A 23 3.10 4.66 8.86
N ALA A 24 2.83 4.91 7.58
CA ALA A 24 1.55 4.55 6.98
C ALA A 24 1.53 3.03 6.73
N LYS A 25 0.41 2.41 7.08
CA LYS A 25 0.18 0.98 6.86
C LYS A 25 -0.99 0.81 5.92
N TRP A 26 -0.79 0.05 4.86
CA TRP A 26 -1.82 -0.29 3.89
C TRP A 26 -2.06 -1.79 3.88
N ASP A 27 -3.32 -2.16 3.75
CA ASP A 27 -3.74 -3.52 3.46
C ASP A 27 -4.08 -3.61 1.98
N LEU A 28 -3.43 -4.55 1.28
CA LEU A 28 -3.68 -4.86 -0.12
C LEU A 28 -4.28 -6.25 -0.22
N ALA A 29 -5.52 -6.32 -0.72
CA ALA A 29 -6.23 -7.58 -0.90
C ALA A 29 -6.01 -8.14 -2.30
N THR A 30 -5.69 -9.44 -2.40
CA THR A 30 -5.74 -10.21 -3.65
C THR A 30 -6.42 -11.55 -3.42
N ALA A 31 -7.18 -11.99 -4.41
CA ALA A 31 -7.85 -13.30 -4.35
C ALA A 31 -6.95 -14.46 -4.78
N TYR A 32 -5.85 -14.18 -5.47
CA TYR A 32 -4.94 -15.21 -5.94
C TYR A 32 -4.12 -15.84 -4.82
N PRO A 33 -3.70 -17.11 -4.98
CA PRO A 33 -2.76 -17.76 -4.07
C PRO A 33 -1.43 -17.03 -3.96
N ALA A 34 -0.75 -17.18 -2.83
CA ALA A 34 0.56 -16.56 -2.60
C ALA A 34 1.62 -16.98 -3.63
N THR A 35 1.49 -18.19 -4.20
CA THR A 35 2.38 -18.74 -5.23
C THR A 35 2.01 -18.35 -6.66
N ASN A 36 0.97 -17.55 -6.84
CA ASN A 36 0.58 -17.06 -8.15
C ASN A 36 1.49 -15.88 -8.55
N PHE A 37 1.89 -15.82 -9.82
CA PHE A 37 2.82 -14.79 -10.30
C PHE A 37 2.29 -13.36 -10.12
N HIS A 38 0.98 -13.13 -10.17
CA HIS A 38 0.39 -11.84 -9.85
C HIS A 38 0.65 -11.45 -8.40
N THR A 39 0.45 -12.39 -7.47
CA THR A 39 0.69 -12.15 -6.04
C THR A 39 2.17 -11.95 -5.74
N GLU A 40 3.04 -12.71 -6.38
CA GLU A 40 4.50 -12.55 -6.26
C GLU A 40 4.94 -11.16 -6.75
N ASN A 41 4.41 -10.70 -7.89
CA ASN A 41 4.68 -9.36 -8.40
C ASN A 41 4.22 -8.26 -7.43
N ILE A 42 3.04 -8.41 -6.85
CA ILE A 42 2.52 -7.45 -5.86
C ILE A 42 3.34 -7.46 -4.57
N ALA A 43 3.79 -8.63 -4.13
CA ALA A 43 4.66 -8.76 -2.97
C ALA A 43 6.01 -8.06 -3.20
N GLN A 44 6.58 -8.20 -4.39
CA GLN A 44 7.78 -7.47 -4.78
C GLN A 44 7.53 -5.95 -4.81
N PHE A 45 6.43 -5.52 -5.39
CA PHE A 45 6.02 -4.10 -5.37
C PHE A 45 5.92 -3.56 -3.93
N ALA A 46 5.29 -4.31 -3.02
CA ALA A 46 5.17 -3.91 -1.62
C ALA A 46 6.54 -3.75 -0.94
N ALA A 47 7.48 -4.65 -1.22
CA ALA A 47 8.85 -4.58 -0.73
C ALA A 47 9.61 -3.37 -1.30
N ASP A 48 9.44 -3.09 -2.59
CA ASP A 48 10.08 -1.96 -3.27
C ASP A 48 9.57 -0.62 -2.73
N VAL A 49 8.27 -0.51 -2.45
CA VAL A 49 7.65 0.67 -1.83
C VAL A 49 8.17 0.89 -0.41
N ASP A 50 8.27 -0.15 0.40
CA ASP A 50 8.85 -0.07 1.75
C ASP A 50 10.28 0.49 1.67
N LYS A 51 11.10 -0.06 0.81
CA LYS A 51 12.47 0.39 0.59
C LYS A 51 12.55 1.81 0.04
N ALA A 52 11.80 2.12 -1.01
CA ALA A 52 11.82 3.43 -1.67
C ALA A 52 11.29 4.56 -0.76
N SER A 53 10.34 4.25 0.12
CA SER A 53 9.78 5.19 1.08
C SER A 53 10.64 5.32 2.36
N GLY A 54 11.71 4.55 2.50
CA GLY A 54 12.49 4.48 3.74
C GLY A 54 11.66 3.98 4.92
N GLY A 55 10.74 3.05 4.69
CA GLY A 55 9.84 2.48 5.70
C GLY A 55 8.65 3.36 6.07
N LYS A 56 8.41 4.46 5.35
CA LYS A 56 7.29 5.37 5.64
C LYS A 56 5.93 4.81 5.20
N LEU A 57 5.93 3.94 4.19
CA LEU A 57 4.75 3.23 3.74
C LEU A 57 5.03 1.72 3.75
N LYS A 58 4.25 0.99 4.52
CA LYS A 58 4.28 -0.47 4.57
C LYS A 58 2.99 -1.03 4.02
N ILE A 59 3.10 -1.85 2.96
CA ILE A 59 1.97 -2.53 2.35
C ILE A 59 1.98 -4.00 2.79
N THR A 60 0.90 -4.45 3.42
CA THR A 60 0.70 -5.86 3.76
C THR A 60 -0.18 -6.50 2.68
N VAL A 61 0.36 -7.50 2.00
CA VAL A 61 -0.38 -8.24 0.97
C VAL A 61 -1.14 -9.41 1.60
N HIS A 62 -2.44 -9.43 1.41
CA HIS A 62 -3.34 -10.48 1.88
C HIS A 62 -3.77 -11.35 0.70
N ALA A 63 -3.11 -12.49 0.55
CA ALA A 63 -3.35 -13.45 -0.53
C ALA A 63 -4.51 -14.41 -0.23
N ASN A 64 -4.85 -15.27 -1.18
CA ASN A 64 -5.84 -16.33 -1.04
C ASN A 64 -7.27 -15.87 -0.70
N ALA A 65 -7.66 -14.70 -1.10
CA ALA A 65 -8.95 -14.12 -0.70
C ALA A 65 -9.14 -14.08 0.83
N SER A 66 -8.03 -14.00 1.59
CA SER A 66 -8.05 -14.05 3.05
C SER A 66 -8.67 -12.80 3.69
N LEU A 67 -8.55 -11.66 3.03
CA LEU A 67 -9.15 -10.41 3.51
C LEU A 67 -10.53 -10.18 2.89
N PHE A 68 -10.64 -10.30 1.57
CA PHE A 68 -11.88 -10.19 0.81
C PHE A 68 -11.89 -11.18 -0.36
N LYS A 69 -13.06 -11.68 -0.71
CA LYS A 69 -13.26 -12.48 -1.92
C LYS A 69 -13.14 -11.64 -3.18
N ALA A 70 -12.76 -12.23 -4.30
CA ALA A 70 -12.53 -11.52 -5.55
C ALA A 70 -13.63 -10.51 -5.93
N PRO A 71 -14.94 -10.85 -5.87
CA PRO A 71 -16.01 -9.90 -6.21
C PRO A 71 -16.15 -8.72 -5.23
N GLU A 72 -15.59 -8.84 -4.03
CA GLU A 72 -15.75 -7.87 -2.94
C GLU A 72 -14.61 -6.83 -2.91
N ILE A 73 -13.44 -7.16 -3.47
CA ILE A 73 -12.21 -6.36 -3.34
C ILE A 73 -12.42 -4.93 -3.84
N LYS A 74 -13.01 -4.75 -5.01
CA LYS A 74 -13.25 -3.42 -5.59
C LYS A 74 -14.08 -2.55 -4.65
N ARG A 75 -15.17 -3.10 -4.12
CA ARG A 75 -16.05 -2.37 -3.18
C ARG A 75 -15.36 -2.09 -1.85
N ALA A 76 -14.55 -3.01 -1.37
CA ALA A 76 -13.80 -2.83 -0.12
C ALA A 76 -12.82 -1.65 -0.23
N VAL A 77 -12.13 -1.52 -1.37
CA VAL A 77 -11.25 -0.37 -1.63
C VAL A 77 -12.04 0.92 -1.79
N GLN A 78 -13.13 0.91 -2.55
CA GLN A 78 -14.00 2.07 -2.71
C GLN A 78 -14.60 2.55 -1.38
N GLY A 79 -14.92 1.62 -0.48
CA GLY A 79 -15.48 1.90 0.85
C GLY A 79 -14.42 2.20 1.92
N GLY A 80 -13.12 2.17 1.58
CA GLY A 80 -12.04 2.43 2.54
C GLY A 80 -11.76 1.29 3.52
N GLN A 81 -12.28 0.08 3.26
CA GLN A 81 -12.03 -1.10 4.10
C GLN A 81 -10.65 -1.74 3.82
N ALA A 82 -10.10 -1.47 2.66
CA ALA A 82 -8.70 -1.72 2.31
C ALA A 82 -8.16 -0.52 1.54
N GLN A 83 -6.87 -0.26 1.62
CA GLN A 83 -6.24 0.87 0.94
C GLN A 83 -5.93 0.55 -0.51
N ALA A 84 -5.71 -0.73 -0.82
CA ALA A 84 -5.42 -1.20 -2.17
C ALA A 84 -6.01 -2.60 -2.39
N GLY A 85 -6.11 -2.99 -3.65
CA GLY A 85 -6.59 -4.32 -4.00
C GLY A 85 -6.27 -4.64 -5.45
N GLU A 86 -6.14 -5.92 -5.72
CA GLU A 86 -5.97 -6.45 -7.06
C GLU A 86 -7.29 -7.05 -7.55
N ILE A 87 -7.67 -6.71 -8.76
CA ILE A 87 -8.85 -7.24 -9.44
C ILE A 87 -8.52 -7.63 -10.87
N LEU A 88 -9.23 -8.60 -11.41
CA LEU A 88 -9.25 -8.89 -12.83
C LEU A 88 -10.30 -8.00 -13.49
N LEU A 89 -9.86 -7.04 -14.29
CA LEU A 89 -10.74 -5.98 -14.84
C LEU A 89 -11.88 -6.54 -15.70
N VAL A 90 -11.64 -7.60 -16.47
CA VAL A 90 -12.67 -8.22 -17.31
C VAL A 90 -13.92 -8.65 -16.54
N ASN A 91 -13.78 -8.99 -15.27
CA ASN A 91 -14.92 -9.34 -14.41
C ASN A 91 -15.86 -8.17 -14.13
N PHE A 92 -15.46 -6.94 -14.48
CA PHE A 92 -16.21 -5.69 -14.27
C PHE A 92 -16.60 -5.01 -15.59
N GLN A 93 -16.50 -5.72 -16.72
CA GLN A 93 -16.87 -5.17 -18.04
C GLN A 93 -18.35 -4.75 -18.14
N ASN A 94 -19.21 -5.26 -17.28
CA ASN A 94 -20.60 -4.86 -17.15
C ASN A 94 -20.76 -3.43 -16.58
N GLU A 95 -19.74 -2.95 -15.84
CA GLU A 95 -19.75 -1.58 -15.32
C GLU A 95 -19.19 -0.59 -16.35
N TRP A 96 -18.18 -1.01 -17.10
CA TRP A 96 -17.59 -0.22 -18.19
C TRP A 96 -16.93 -1.15 -19.21
N GLN A 97 -17.36 -1.06 -20.46
CA GLN A 97 -16.94 -1.97 -21.53
C GLN A 97 -15.42 -2.02 -21.75
N ILE A 98 -14.71 -0.91 -21.51
CA ILE A 98 -13.25 -0.86 -21.65
C ILE A 98 -12.52 -1.84 -20.72
N PHE A 99 -13.14 -2.24 -19.61
CA PHE A 99 -12.58 -3.23 -18.70
C PHE A 99 -12.52 -4.65 -19.29
N GLY A 100 -13.19 -4.88 -20.40
CA GLY A 100 -13.10 -6.12 -21.15
C GLY A 100 -12.03 -6.10 -22.25
N ALA A 101 -11.26 -5.04 -22.38
CA ALA A 101 -10.31 -4.89 -23.49
C ALA A 101 -9.16 -5.93 -23.44
N ASP A 102 -8.80 -6.39 -22.26
CA ASP A 102 -7.80 -7.44 -22.05
C ASP A 102 -8.29 -8.86 -22.39
N ALA A 103 -9.60 -9.02 -22.57
CA ALA A 103 -10.21 -10.28 -23.03
C ALA A 103 -10.38 -10.37 -24.56
N ILE A 104 -9.96 -9.33 -25.28
CA ILE A 104 -9.94 -9.35 -26.75
C ILE A 104 -8.75 -10.21 -27.16
N ALA A 105 -9.04 -11.38 -27.74
CA ALA A 105 -8.01 -12.26 -28.29
C ALA A 105 -7.15 -11.53 -29.31
N ASP A 106 -5.85 -11.73 -29.24
CA ASP A 106 -4.95 -11.25 -30.29
C ASP A 106 -5.41 -11.87 -31.63
N PRO A 107 -5.56 -11.08 -32.70
CA PRO A 107 -5.90 -11.62 -34.01
C PRO A 107 -4.95 -12.70 -34.53
N GLU A 108 -3.71 -12.73 -34.01
CA GLU A 108 -2.72 -13.77 -34.34
C GLU A 108 -3.04 -15.13 -33.71
N ASP A 109 -3.84 -15.16 -32.63
CA ASP A 109 -4.27 -16.40 -31.94
C ASP A 109 -5.62 -16.93 -32.45
N ALA A 110 -6.21 -16.31 -33.46
CA ALA A 110 -7.43 -16.81 -34.09
C ALA A 110 -7.14 -18.07 -34.90
N PRO A 111 -7.89 -19.18 -34.72
CA PRO A 111 -7.68 -20.43 -35.41
C PRO A 111 -7.89 -20.34 -36.93
#